data_1d41401ba17a6f903bc481c55e6f1f5d
#
_entry.id   1d41401ba17a6f903bc481c55e6f1f5d
#
_cell.length_a   1.000
_cell.length_b   1.000
_cell.length_c   1.000
_cell.angle_alpha   90.00
_cell.angle_beta   90.00
_cell.angle_gamma   90.00
#
_symmetry.space_group_name_H-M   'P 1'
#
loop_
_entity.id
_entity.type
_entity.pdbx_description
1 polymer ?
#
loop_
_entity_poly.entity_id
_entity_poly.type
_entity_poly.pdbx_seq_one_letter_code
_entity_poly.pdbx_strand_id
1 'polypeptide(L)'
;AYAALPREQRNAETMDQAILKMFNAWDRSHDVLKDVIAVSEGKDTAVSNFYVQILLLADLRDQAGRAASNVMAHVTFEQPIPETNLVRSLQTRKQVMYLWELIDTLQPERDKTEEFKVLHQAVYNEFLAKGLLIVERLMNESIYHRPYYLTGTQLTEAIVDKFSTVVELQNYLLKYSVEKAIIEKHKAQNILLTTVGISLISIFAALFTMIYARKRVFSPLIQAREILFDLSHSSIRPNPMDTKDQPAICILYLQRFSS
;
A
#
# COMPACT_ATOMS: atom_id res chain seq x y z
N ALA A 1 6.79 -12.17 35.19
CA ALA A 1 8.24 -12.01 35.08
C ALA A 1 8.78 -11.03 36.16
N TYR A 2 9.42 -9.90 35.81
CA TYR A 2 10.08 -8.99 36.78
C TYR A 2 9.13 -8.46 37.88
N ALA A 3 7.92 -8.06 37.55
CA ALA A 3 6.93 -7.56 38.49
C ALA A 3 6.48 -8.62 39.53
N ALA A 4 6.66 -9.90 39.25
CA ALA A 4 6.36 -11.00 40.17
C ALA A 4 7.52 -11.38 41.09
N LEU A 5 8.70 -10.76 40.92
CA LEU A 5 9.83 -10.98 41.82
C LEU A 5 9.57 -10.31 43.16
N PRO A 6 10.01 -10.92 44.30
CA PRO A 6 10.07 -10.27 45.58
C PRO A 6 10.89 -8.97 45.49
N ARG A 7 10.57 -7.97 46.33
CA ARG A 7 11.26 -6.67 46.28
C ARG A 7 12.78 -6.77 46.50
N GLU A 8 13.19 -7.70 47.32
CA GLU A 8 14.61 -7.93 47.65
C GLU A 8 15.43 -8.50 46.45
N GLN A 9 14.75 -9.10 45.50
CA GLN A 9 15.38 -9.65 44.27
C GLN A 9 15.32 -8.68 43.07
N ARG A 10 14.71 -7.50 43.25
CA ARG A 10 14.63 -6.47 42.21
C ARG A 10 15.87 -5.60 42.27
N ASN A 11 16.69 -5.68 41.25
CA ASN A 11 17.89 -4.84 41.07
C ASN A 11 18.03 -4.45 39.61
N ALA A 12 19.05 -3.65 39.27
CA ALA A 12 19.28 -3.17 37.93
C ALA A 12 19.49 -4.31 36.93
N GLU A 13 20.22 -5.37 37.32
CA GLU A 13 20.51 -6.49 36.43
C GLU A 13 19.24 -7.31 36.08
N THR A 14 18.41 -7.65 37.09
CA THR A 14 17.16 -8.37 36.87
C THR A 14 16.15 -7.55 36.04
N MET A 15 16.17 -6.22 36.20
CA MET A 15 15.36 -5.31 35.39
C MET A 15 15.87 -5.24 33.95
N ASP A 16 17.18 -5.09 33.73
CA ASP A 16 17.80 -5.04 32.40
C ASP A 16 17.51 -6.36 31.62
N GLN A 17 17.66 -7.51 32.29
CA GLN A 17 17.32 -8.79 31.69
C GLN A 17 15.82 -8.92 31.30
N ALA A 18 14.93 -8.35 32.10
CA ALA A 18 13.51 -8.32 31.77
C ALA A 18 13.24 -7.42 30.54
N ILE A 19 13.91 -6.28 30.45
CA ILE A 19 13.86 -5.37 29.30
C ILE A 19 14.36 -6.08 28.04
N LEU A 20 15.49 -6.79 28.10
CA LEU A 20 16.03 -7.55 26.96
C LEU A 20 15.07 -8.68 26.50
N LYS A 21 14.41 -9.38 27.42
CA LYS A 21 13.37 -10.37 27.07
C LYS A 21 12.18 -9.72 26.37
N MET A 22 11.78 -8.54 26.79
CA MET A 22 10.72 -7.77 26.14
C MET A 22 11.11 -7.38 24.72
N PHE A 23 12.34 -6.91 24.49
CA PHE A 23 12.85 -6.61 23.15
C PHE A 23 12.83 -7.86 22.25
N ASN A 24 13.33 -9.00 22.74
CA ASN A 24 13.29 -10.25 21.97
C ASN A 24 11.87 -10.72 21.60
N ALA A 25 10.90 -10.47 22.49
CA ALA A 25 9.49 -10.78 22.20
C ALA A 25 8.93 -9.84 21.14
N TRP A 26 9.29 -8.56 21.21
CA TRP A 26 8.91 -7.57 20.19
C TRP A 26 9.51 -7.90 18.83
N ASP A 27 10.81 -8.22 18.75
CA ASP A 27 11.50 -8.57 17.51
C ASP A 27 10.79 -9.71 16.77
N ARG A 28 10.39 -10.76 17.50
CA ARG A 28 9.62 -11.88 16.91
C ARG A 28 8.25 -11.44 16.36
N SER A 29 7.55 -10.56 17.07
CA SER A 29 6.26 -10.04 16.59
C SER A 29 6.44 -9.16 15.37
N HIS A 30 7.53 -8.40 15.33
CA HIS A 30 7.86 -7.51 14.23
C HIS A 30 8.25 -8.27 12.97
N ASP A 31 8.98 -9.37 13.10
CA ASP A 31 9.30 -10.26 11.98
C ASP A 31 8.03 -10.82 11.33
N VAL A 32 7.04 -11.25 12.14
CA VAL A 32 5.74 -11.69 11.60
C VAL A 32 5.04 -10.55 10.85
N LEU A 33 5.09 -9.32 11.34
CA LEU A 33 4.50 -8.16 10.65
C LEU A 33 5.19 -7.90 9.30
N LYS A 34 6.53 -7.98 9.26
CA LYS A 34 7.31 -7.86 8.02
C LYS A 34 6.91 -8.92 6.99
N ASP A 35 6.77 -10.16 7.42
CA ASP A 35 6.36 -11.27 6.55
C ASP A 35 4.96 -11.04 5.96
N VAL A 36 4.00 -10.58 6.78
CA VAL A 36 2.64 -10.24 6.32
C VAL A 36 2.66 -9.13 5.27
N ILE A 37 3.50 -8.11 5.47
CA ILE A 37 3.63 -6.99 4.53
C ILE A 37 4.32 -7.44 3.24
N ALA A 38 5.39 -8.23 3.32
CA ALA A 38 6.10 -8.77 2.16
C ALA A 38 5.16 -9.58 1.23
N VAL A 39 4.22 -10.34 1.81
CA VAL A 39 3.20 -11.07 1.03
C VAL A 39 2.22 -10.13 0.32
N SER A 40 2.01 -8.91 0.85
CA SER A 40 1.08 -7.92 0.27
C SER A 40 1.72 -7.01 -0.78
N GLU A 41 3.05 -6.92 -0.84
CA GLU A 41 3.82 -5.99 -1.70
C GLU A 41 3.65 -6.20 -3.21
N GLY A 42 3.02 -7.24 -3.68
CA GLY A 42 2.93 -7.52 -5.12
C GLY A 42 1.77 -6.85 -5.86
N LYS A 43 0.88 -6.10 -5.21
CA LYS A 43 -0.43 -5.80 -5.81
C LYS A 43 -0.68 -4.33 -6.17
N ASP A 44 -0.05 -3.37 -5.51
CA ASP A 44 -0.23 -1.94 -5.82
C ASP A 44 0.95 -1.09 -5.30
N THR A 45 1.70 -0.48 -6.22
CA THR A 45 2.90 0.32 -5.88
C THR A 45 2.58 1.60 -5.10
N ALA A 46 1.39 2.18 -5.27
CA ALA A 46 1.00 3.39 -4.57
C ALA A 46 0.72 3.13 -3.08
N VAL A 47 0.15 1.96 -2.77
CA VAL A 47 -0.15 1.53 -1.40
C VAL A 47 1.09 0.96 -0.72
N SER A 48 1.98 0.31 -1.48
CA SER A 48 3.22 -0.29 -1.00
C SER A 48 4.12 0.73 -0.29
N ASN A 49 4.29 1.92 -0.85
CA ASN A 49 5.12 2.98 -0.26
C ASN A 49 4.62 3.42 1.14
N PHE A 50 3.31 3.46 1.36
CA PHE A 50 2.76 3.81 2.67
C PHE A 50 2.99 2.70 3.70
N TYR A 51 2.90 1.44 3.30
CA TYR A 51 3.23 0.32 4.20
C TYR A 51 4.69 0.35 4.63
N VAL A 52 5.61 0.63 3.72
CA VAL A 52 7.03 0.79 4.04
C VAL A 52 7.24 1.93 5.04
N GLN A 53 6.60 3.08 4.86
CA GLN A 53 6.70 4.21 5.80
C GLN A 53 6.12 3.87 7.18
N ILE A 54 4.99 3.18 7.24
CA ILE A 54 4.39 2.74 8.51
C ILE A 54 5.31 1.77 9.25
N LEU A 55 5.97 0.86 8.52
CA LEU A 55 6.99 -0.03 9.09
C LEU A 55 8.18 0.74 9.64
N LEU A 56 8.73 1.67 8.85
CA LEU A 56 9.86 2.49 9.28
C LEU A 56 9.53 3.33 10.52
N LEU A 57 8.30 3.84 10.62
CA LEU A 57 7.84 4.54 11.83
C LEU A 57 7.65 3.59 13.01
N ALA A 58 7.20 2.36 12.78
CA ALA A 58 7.15 1.34 13.83
C ALA A 58 8.55 0.97 14.32
N ASP A 59 9.51 0.80 13.39
CA ASP A 59 10.92 0.58 13.70
C ASP A 59 11.52 1.78 14.45
N LEU A 60 11.26 3.00 13.99
CA LEU A 60 11.70 4.23 14.66
C LEU A 60 11.19 4.28 16.10
N ARG A 61 9.91 3.99 16.29
CA ARG A 61 9.29 3.97 17.63
C ARG A 61 9.91 2.92 18.54
N ASP A 62 10.16 1.71 18.01
CA ASP A 62 10.80 0.64 18.77
C ASP A 62 12.23 1.03 19.17
N GLN A 63 13.04 1.46 18.21
CA GLN A 63 14.43 1.87 18.49
C GLN A 63 14.48 3.05 19.46
N ALA A 64 13.55 3.98 19.33
CA ALA A 64 13.41 5.09 20.25
C ALA A 64 13.12 4.63 21.69
N GLY A 65 12.19 3.69 21.85
CA GLY A 65 11.88 3.07 23.15
C GLY A 65 13.08 2.33 23.75
N ARG A 66 13.86 1.62 22.91
CA ARG A 66 15.08 0.92 23.34
C ARG A 66 16.17 1.88 23.81
N ALA A 67 16.32 3.05 23.19
CA ALA A 67 17.30 4.04 23.61
C ALA A 67 17.12 4.45 25.08
N ALA A 68 15.89 4.72 25.50
CA ALA A 68 15.58 5.03 26.90
C ALA A 68 15.65 3.80 27.80
N SER A 69 15.15 2.65 27.32
CA SER A 69 15.10 1.42 28.12
C SER A 69 16.49 0.87 28.43
N ASN A 70 17.49 1.07 27.56
CA ASN A 70 18.87 0.63 27.80
C ASN A 70 19.52 1.30 29.04
N VAL A 71 19.05 2.49 29.43
CA VAL A 71 19.57 3.22 30.61
C VAL A 71 18.63 3.11 31.82
N MET A 72 17.37 2.76 31.59
CA MET A 72 16.28 2.82 32.57
C MET A 72 16.57 2.03 33.85
N ALA A 73 17.06 0.81 33.75
CA ALA A 73 17.30 -0.05 34.90
C ALA A 73 18.35 0.57 35.85
N HIS A 74 19.43 1.06 35.28
CA HIS A 74 20.53 1.64 36.07
C HIS A 74 20.17 3.01 36.67
N VAL A 75 19.42 3.83 35.93
CA VAL A 75 18.88 5.10 36.47
C VAL A 75 17.90 4.83 37.62
N THR A 76 17.03 3.80 37.48
CA THR A 76 16.04 3.46 38.52
C THR A 76 16.69 3.02 39.86
N PHE A 77 17.82 2.34 39.76
CA PHE A 77 18.54 1.84 40.93
C PHE A 77 19.77 2.70 41.31
N GLU A 78 19.91 3.88 40.71
CA GLU A 78 21.02 4.84 40.94
C GLU A 78 22.40 4.15 40.79
N GLN A 79 22.54 3.22 39.87
CA GLN A 79 23.77 2.50 39.61
C GLN A 79 24.44 3.01 38.33
N PRO A 80 25.77 2.91 38.20
CA PRO A 80 26.46 3.24 36.95
C PRO A 80 25.95 2.39 35.79
N ILE A 81 25.76 3.00 34.63
CA ILE A 81 25.35 2.30 33.41
C ILE A 81 26.55 1.49 32.88
N PRO A 82 26.46 0.17 32.71
CA PRO A 82 27.52 -0.65 32.14
C PRO A 82 27.89 -0.20 30.72
N GLU A 83 29.15 -0.39 30.37
CA GLU A 83 29.66 -0.06 29.03
C GLU A 83 28.82 -0.69 27.92
N THR A 84 28.38 -1.96 28.07
CA THR A 84 27.53 -2.67 27.13
C THR A 84 26.20 -1.95 26.90
N ASN A 85 25.61 -1.34 27.92
CA ASN A 85 24.35 -0.59 27.82
C ASN A 85 24.60 0.80 27.21
N LEU A 86 25.73 1.44 27.52
CA LEU A 86 26.14 2.69 26.87
C LEU A 86 26.31 2.49 25.36
N VAL A 87 27.05 1.46 24.95
CA VAL A 87 27.24 1.13 23.52
C VAL A 87 25.91 0.82 22.83
N ARG A 88 25.06 0.00 23.45
CA ARG A 88 23.73 -0.29 22.91
C ARG A 88 22.89 0.99 22.74
N SER A 89 22.89 1.88 23.71
CA SER A 89 22.15 3.14 23.65
C SER A 89 22.64 4.05 22.53
N LEU A 90 23.97 4.14 22.32
CA LEU A 90 24.57 4.90 21.21
C LEU A 90 24.22 4.29 19.85
N GLN A 91 24.29 2.96 19.72
CA GLN A 91 23.90 2.27 18.50
C GLN A 91 22.42 2.50 18.15
N THR A 92 21.55 2.37 19.15
CA THR A 92 20.10 2.60 19.00
C THR A 92 19.81 4.04 18.59
N ARG A 93 20.48 5.03 19.21
CA ARG A 93 20.38 6.43 18.82
C ARG A 93 20.75 6.66 17.36
N LYS A 94 21.85 6.05 16.90
CA LYS A 94 22.28 6.14 15.49
C LYS A 94 21.24 5.52 14.55
N GLN A 95 20.64 4.39 14.93
CA GLN A 95 19.56 3.76 14.17
C GLN A 95 18.31 4.67 14.10
N VAL A 96 17.92 5.31 15.21
CA VAL A 96 16.82 6.28 15.25
C VAL A 96 17.04 7.41 14.24
N MET A 97 18.23 8.01 14.25
CA MET A 97 18.56 9.10 13.31
C MET A 97 18.54 8.64 11.85
N TYR A 98 19.09 7.46 11.58
CA TYR A 98 19.06 6.87 10.22
C TYR A 98 17.65 6.58 9.73
N LEU A 99 16.81 5.99 10.58
CA LEU A 99 15.41 5.72 10.24
C LEU A 99 14.63 7.01 9.98
N TRP A 100 14.91 8.06 10.76
CA TRP A 100 14.29 9.36 10.54
C TRP A 100 14.64 9.97 9.19
N GLU A 101 15.92 9.98 8.82
CA GLU A 101 16.39 10.45 7.51
C GLU A 101 15.75 9.63 6.37
N LEU A 102 15.62 8.32 6.55
CA LEU A 102 15.00 7.44 5.57
C LEU A 102 13.50 7.75 5.40
N ILE A 103 12.77 7.97 6.49
CA ILE A 103 11.34 8.35 6.46
C ILE A 103 11.16 9.68 5.72
N ASP A 104 11.99 10.68 6.01
CA ASP A 104 11.92 11.98 5.33
C ASP A 104 12.21 11.88 3.84
N THR A 105 13.21 11.06 3.46
CA THR A 105 13.61 10.85 2.07
C THR A 105 12.54 10.10 1.26
N LEU A 106 11.84 9.15 1.87
CA LEU A 106 10.84 8.33 1.18
C LEU A 106 9.49 9.04 1.02
N GLN A 107 9.25 10.14 1.72
CA GLN A 107 8.01 10.88 1.59
C GLN A 107 8.03 11.79 0.34
N PRO A 108 7.22 11.51 -0.70
CA PRO A 108 7.15 12.38 -1.86
C PRO A 108 6.63 13.77 -1.49
N GLU A 109 7.22 14.82 -2.07
CA GLU A 109 6.82 16.21 -1.80
C GLU A 109 5.31 16.47 -2.02
N ARG A 110 4.72 15.81 -3.04
CA ARG A 110 3.28 15.91 -3.35
C ARG A 110 2.36 15.39 -2.26
N ASP A 111 2.88 14.53 -1.39
CA ASP A 111 2.12 13.88 -0.31
C ASP A 111 2.43 14.52 1.05
N LYS A 112 3.33 15.50 1.11
CA LYS A 112 3.64 16.31 2.31
C LYS A 112 2.55 17.37 2.52
N THR A 113 1.44 16.95 3.13
CA THR A 113 0.38 17.89 3.55
C THR A 113 0.88 18.85 4.64
N GLU A 114 0.19 19.95 4.89
CA GLU A 114 0.55 20.85 5.99
C GLU A 114 0.46 20.14 7.36
N GLU A 115 -0.52 19.27 7.55
CA GLU A 115 -0.64 18.47 8.77
C GLU A 115 0.55 17.53 8.93
N PHE A 116 1.00 16.85 7.87
CA PHE A 116 2.22 16.05 7.89
C PHE A 116 3.43 16.87 8.33
N LYS A 117 3.63 18.06 7.74
CA LYS A 117 4.77 18.93 8.06
C LYS A 117 4.78 19.35 9.52
N VAL A 118 3.61 19.69 10.08
CA VAL A 118 3.48 20.06 11.50
C VAL A 118 3.85 18.88 12.39
N LEU A 119 3.30 17.69 12.13
CA LEU A 119 3.59 16.48 12.93
C LEU A 119 5.05 16.04 12.78
N HIS A 120 5.59 16.08 11.58
CA HIS A 120 6.99 15.79 11.29
C HIS A 120 7.93 16.73 12.05
N GLN A 121 7.65 18.03 12.03
CA GLN A 121 8.41 19.01 12.78
C GLN A 121 8.30 18.81 14.29
N ALA A 122 7.13 18.40 14.79
CA ALA A 122 6.94 18.09 16.21
C ALA A 122 7.80 16.90 16.65
N VAL A 123 7.89 15.82 15.85
CA VAL A 123 8.79 14.70 16.11
C VAL A 123 10.24 15.17 16.16
N TYR A 124 10.66 15.96 15.20
CA TYR A 124 12.03 16.48 15.19
C TYR A 124 12.33 17.31 16.46
N ASN A 125 11.49 18.29 16.76
CA ASN A 125 11.75 19.24 17.85
C ASN A 125 11.62 18.60 19.24
N GLU A 126 10.58 17.79 19.46
CA GLU A 126 10.30 17.25 20.79
C GLU A 126 11.01 15.92 21.02
N PHE A 127 10.93 14.99 20.09
CA PHE A 127 11.52 13.67 20.31
C PHE A 127 13.02 13.64 19.97
N LEU A 128 13.42 14.00 18.74
CA LEU A 128 14.82 13.87 18.32
C LEU A 128 15.72 14.91 19.01
N ALA A 129 15.32 16.18 19.02
CA ALA A 129 16.14 17.24 19.59
C ALA A 129 16.12 17.28 21.11
N LYS A 130 14.98 16.99 21.76
CA LYS A 130 14.87 17.06 23.22
C LYS A 130 14.88 15.69 23.88
N GLY A 131 14.10 14.72 23.35
CA GLY A 131 13.95 13.40 23.96
C GLY A 131 15.25 12.60 24.00
N LEU A 132 15.98 12.56 22.87
CA LEU A 132 17.28 11.86 22.83
C LEU A 132 18.35 12.54 23.68
N LEU A 133 18.28 13.87 23.90
CA LEU A 133 19.20 14.57 24.79
C LEU A 133 19.01 14.18 26.25
N ILE A 134 17.80 13.80 26.68
CA ILE A 134 17.57 13.28 28.04
C ILE A 134 18.41 12.03 28.28
N VAL A 135 18.36 11.08 27.33
CA VAL A 135 19.14 9.84 27.41
C VAL A 135 20.65 10.11 27.38
N GLU A 136 21.08 10.99 26.47
CA GLU A 136 22.49 11.38 26.35
C GLU A 136 23.02 12.01 27.67
N ARG A 137 22.25 12.89 28.28
CA ARG A 137 22.62 13.51 29.56
C ARG A 137 22.78 12.47 30.66
N LEU A 138 21.85 11.53 30.80
CA LEU A 138 21.93 10.43 31.77
C LEU A 138 23.16 9.54 31.53
N MET A 139 23.48 9.24 30.27
CA MET A 139 24.71 8.51 29.95
C MET A 139 25.97 9.27 30.36
N ASN A 140 26.02 10.59 30.10
CA ASN A 140 27.13 11.43 30.52
C ASN A 140 27.26 11.52 32.06
N GLU A 141 26.13 11.64 32.78
CA GLU A 141 26.13 11.61 34.23
C GLU A 141 26.70 10.29 34.77
N SER A 142 26.33 9.15 34.15
CA SER A 142 26.93 7.86 34.49
C SER A 142 28.43 7.78 34.22
N ILE A 143 28.89 8.23 33.05
CA ILE A 143 30.30 8.20 32.63
C ILE A 143 31.17 9.04 33.57
N TYR A 144 30.66 10.22 34.01
CA TYR A 144 31.37 11.10 34.91
C TYR A 144 31.09 10.83 36.39
N HIS A 145 30.44 9.70 36.74
CA HIS A 145 30.09 9.31 38.11
C HIS A 145 29.30 10.40 38.85
N ARG A 146 28.41 11.11 38.15
CA ARG A 146 27.52 12.12 38.74
C ARG A 146 26.18 11.50 39.12
N PRO A 147 25.48 12.04 40.12
CA PRO A 147 24.12 11.61 40.39
C PRO A 147 23.21 11.91 39.21
N TYR A 148 22.29 11.00 38.92
CA TYR A 148 21.30 11.21 37.85
C TYR A 148 20.35 12.35 38.23
N TYR A 149 20.06 13.22 37.30
CA TYR A 149 19.14 14.34 37.47
C TYR A 149 17.67 13.94 37.41
N LEU A 150 17.37 12.71 36.94
CA LEU A 150 16.03 12.12 36.90
C LEU A 150 16.02 10.78 37.63
N THR A 151 14.90 10.49 38.27
CA THR A 151 14.58 9.14 38.72
C THR A 151 14.06 8.30 37.55
N GLY A 152 13.99 6.96 37.68
CA GLY A 152 13.42 6.09 36.65
C GLY A 152 11.97 6.44 36.29
N THR A 153 11.15 6.85 37.26
CA THR A 153 9.77 7.30 37.02
C THR A 153 9.76 8.60 36.20
N GLN A 154 10.54 9.59 36.59
CA GLN A 154 10.65 10.87 35.89
C GLN A 154 11.20 10.68 34.46
N LEU A 155 12.16 9.74 34.27
CA LEU A 155 12.65 9.38 32.94
C LEU A 155 11.53 8.79 32.09
N THR A 156 10.74 7.89 32.66
CA THR A 156 9.59 7.27 31.92
C THR A 156 8.61 8.36 31.46
N GLU A 157 8.20 9.24 32.38
CA GLU A 157 7.25 10.32 32.05
C GLU A 157 7.80 11.27 31.00
N ALA A 158 9.06 11.70 31.13
CA ALA A 158 9.70 12.61 30.18
C ALA A 158 9.84 12.00 28.78
N ILE A 159 10.13 10.71 28.68
CA ILE A 159 10.26 10.02 27.40
C ILE A 159 8.90 9.73 26.78
N VAL A 160 7.92 9.27 27.55
CA VAL A 160 6.56 8.98 27.03
C VAL A 160 5.92 10.24 26.46
N ASP A 161 6.06 11.40 27.13
CA ASP A 161 5.58 12.68 26.63
C ASP A 161 6.17 13.01 25.23
N LYS A 162 7.48 12.88 25.07
CA LYS A 162 8.16 13.15 23.80
C LYS A 162 7.83 12.10 22.72
N PHE A 163 7.62 10.86 23.14
CA PHE A 163 7.30 9.73 22.29
C PHE A 163 5.92 9.82 21.66
N SER A 164 4.98 10.52 22.30
CA SER A 164 3.62 10.72 21.77
C SER A 164 3.63 11.35 20.38
N THR A 165 4.59 12.24 20.09
CA THR A 165 4.72 12.87 18.77
C THR A 165 4.98 11.88 17.63
N VAL A 166 5.79 10.83 17.90
CA VAL A 166 6.03 9.75 16.92
C VAL A 166 4.76 8.95 16.69
N VAL A 167 4.00 8.67 17.76
CA VAL A 167 2.72 7.94 17.67
C VAL A 167 1.68 8.76 16.88
N GLU A 168 1.63 10.07 17.10
CA GLU A 168 0.73 10.97 16.37
C GLU A 168 1.04 10.98 14.87
N LEU A 169 2.31 11.10 14.49
CA LEU A 169 2.75 11.03 13.10
C LEU A 169 2.42 9.65 12.48
N GLN A 170 2.64 8.57 13.22
CA GLN A 170 2.31 7.22 12.77
C GLN A 170 0.80 7.05 12.53
N ASN A 171 -0.04 7.52 13.45
CA ASN A 171 -1.49 7.47 13.34
C ASN A 171 -1.99 8.31 12.15
N TYR A 172 -1.41 9.48 11.95
CA TYR A 172 -1.70 10.32 10.80
C TYR A 172 -1.40 9.59 9.49
N LEU A 173 -0.21 9.03 9.32
CA LEU A 173 0.17 8.31 8.11
C LEU A 173 -0.68 7.05 7.88
N LEU A 174 -1.03 6.34 8.94
CA LEU A 174 -1.93 5.20 8.85
C LEU A 174 -3.31 5.62 8.31
N LYS A 175 -3.90 6.66 8.88
CA LYS A 175 -5.19 7.22 8.43
C LYS A 175 -5.11 7.68 6.97
N TYR A 176 -4.09 8.46 6.65
CA TYR A 176 -3.85 8.99 5.30
C TYR A 176 -3.68 7.87 4.27
N SER A 177 -2.94 6.79 4.61
CA SER A 177 -2.76 5.65 3.72
C SER A 177 -4.07 4.90 3.45
N VAL A 178 -4.91 4.73 4.46
CA VAL A 178 -6.24 4.09 4.31
C VAL A 178 -7.14 4.95 3.42
N GLU A 179 -7.20 6.26 3.63
CA GLU A 179 -7.98 7.18 2.80
C GLU A 179 -7.52 7.15 1.34
N LYS A 180 -6.22 7.19 1.09
CA LYS A 180 -5.65 7.04 -0.26
C LYS A 180 -6.01 5.69 -0.90
N ALA A 181 -5.88 4.59 -0.16
CA ALA A 181 -6.25 3.26 -0.65
C ALA A 181 -7.73 3.17 -1.04
N ILE A 182 -8.62 3.80 -0.28
CA ILE A 182 -10.06 3.87 -0.61
C ILE A 182 -10.29 4.66 -1.91
N ILE A 183 -9.63 5.81 -2.08
CA ILE A 183 -9.73 6.64 -3.29
C ILE A 183 -9.23 5.86 -4.51
N GLU A 184 -8.07 5.22 -4.41
CA GLU A 184 -7.51 4.44 -5.52
C GLU A 184 -8.39 3.22 -5.86
N LYS A 185 -8.98 2.56 -4.85
CA LYS A 185 -9.97 1.50 -5.06
C LYS A 185 -11.16 1.99 -5.86
N HIS A 186 -11.74 3.14 -5.51
CA HIS A 186 -12.86 3.71 -6.25
C HIS A 186 -12.49 4.10 -7.68
N LYS A 187 -11.31 4.67 -7.91
CA LYS A 187 -10.80 4.94 -9.25
C LYS A 187 -10.68 3.65 -10.08
N ALA A 188 -10.05 2.62 -9.51
CA ALA A 188 -9.90 1.33 -10.17
C ALA A 188 -11.26 0.68 -10.50
N GLN A 189 -12.23 0.75 -9.60
CA GLN A 189 -13.60 0.27 -9.85
C GLN A 189 -14.27 1.05 -10.99
N ASN A 190 -14.14 2.37 -11.04
CA ASN A 190 -14.70 3.19 -12.11
C ASN A 190 -14.06 2.88 -13.46
N ILE A 191 -12.74 2.69 -13.51
CA ILE A 191 -12.01 2.29 -14.72
C ILE A 191 -12.50 0.91 -15.18
N LEU A 192 -12.64 -0.05 -14.26
CA LEU A 192 -13.14 -1.40 -14.58
C LEU A 192 -14.56 -1.33 -15.17
N LEU A 193 -15.48 -0.62 -14.53
CA LEU A 193 -16.86 -0.46 -15.00
C LEU A 193 -16.91 0.19 -16.38
N THR A 194 -16.10 1.22 -16.62
CA THR A 194 -16.01 1.91 -17.90
C THR A 194 -15.46 0.98 -18.97
N THR A 195 -14.42 0.20 -18.68
CA THR A 195 -13.83 -0.75 -19.60
C THR A 195 -14.79 -1.87 -19.97
N VAL A 196 -15.49 -2.43 -18.97
CA VAL A 196 -16.54 -3.45 -19.19
C VAL A 196 -17.69 -2.87 -20.04
N GLY A 197 -18.12 -1.64 -19.77
CA GLY A 197 -19.15 -0.94 -20.53
C GLY A 197 -18.76 -0.78 -22.01
N ILE A 198 -17.55 -0.29 -22.29
CA ILE A 198 -17.03 -0.13 -23.65
C ILE A 198 -16.94 -1.51 -24.36
N SER A 199 -16.48 -2.54 -23.65
CA SER A 199 -16.37 -3.90 -24.21
C SER A 199 -17.73 -4.46 -24.59
N LEU A 200 -18.75 -4.28 -23.76
CA LEU A 200 -20.12 -4.70 -24.06
C LEU A 200 -20.69 -3.96 -25.27
N ILE A 201 -20.52 -2.64 -25.36
CA ILE A 201 -20.94 -1.84 -26.51
C ILE A 201 -20.27 -2.35 -27.80
N SER A 202 -18.97 -2.64 -27.73
CA SER A 202 -18.22 -3.18 -28.87
C SER A 202 -18.75 -4.53 -29.33
N ILE A 203 -19.08 -5.43 -28.40
CA ILE A 203 -19.67 -6.74 -28.70
C ILE A 203 -21.06 -6.56 -29.36
N PHE A 204 -21.91 -5.68 -28.82
CA PHE A 204 -23.22 -5.39 -29.38
C PHE A 204 -23.10 -4.80 -30.80
N ALA A 205 -22.17 -3.87 -31.01
CA ALA A 205 -21.91 -3.28 -32.33
C ALA A 205 -21.45 -4.36 -33.34
N ALA A 206 -20.57 -5.26 -32.94
CA ALA A 206 -20.12 -6.37 -33.77
C ALA A 206 -21.27 -7.31 -34.13
N LEU A 207 -22.10 -7.70 -33.17
CA LEU A 207 -23.28 -8.53 -33.40
C LEU A 207 -24.28 -7.84 -34.34
N PHE A 208 -24.54 -6.56 -34.11
CA PHE A 208 -25.42 -5.77 -34.98
C PHE A 208 -24.90 -5.72 -36.42
N THR A 209 -23.62 -5.45 -36.57
CA THR A 209 -22.96 -5.43 -37.91
C THR A 209 -23.06 -6.78 -38.58
N MET A 210 -22.85 -7.88 -37.85
CA MET A 210 -22.97 -9.23 -38.38
C MET A 210 -24.42 -9.55 -38.85
N ILE A 211 -25.42 -9.20 -38.05
CA ILE A 211 -26.83 -9.38 -38.38
C ILE A 211 -27.22 -8.53 -39.59
N TYR A 212 -26.77 -7.29 -39.64
CA TYR A 212 -27.00 -6.37 -40.75
C TYR A 212 -26.37 -6.91 -42.05
N ALA A 213 -25.11 -7.29 -42.00
CA ALA A 213 -24.39 -7.87 -43.14
C ALA A 213 -25.08 -9.15 -43.65
N ARG A 214 -25.50 -10.02 -42.72
CA ARG A 214 -26.24 -11.25 -43.10
C ARG A 214 -27.53 -10.94 -43.82
N LYS A 215 -28.35 -9.98 -43.34
CA LYS A 215 -29.63 -9.64 -43.97
C LYS A 215 -29.49 -8.87 -45.27
N ARG A 216 -28.55 -7.92 -45.35
CA ARG A 216 -28.50 -6.98 -46.46
C ARG A 216 -27.47 -7.33 -47.54
N VAL A 217 -26.48 -8.14 -47.24
CA VAL A 217 -25.44 -8.54 -48.17
C VAL A 217 -25.53 -10.03 -48.52
N PHE A 218 -25.47 -10.88 -47.51
CA PHE A 218 -25.38 -12.33 -47.77
C PHE A 218 -26.68 -12.95 -48.26
N SER A 219 -27.84 -12.53 -47.73
CA SER A 219 -29.12 -13.08 -48.14
C SER A 219 -29.44 -12.78 -49.63
N PRO A 220 -29.28 -11.54 -50.13
CA PRO A 220 -29.47 -11.26 -51.57
C PRO A 220 -28.44 -11.96 -52.49
N LEU A 221 -27.18 -12.11 -52.02
CA LEU A 221 -26.15 -12.82 -52.80
C LEU A 221 -26.46 -14.31 -52.92
N ILE A 222 -26.98 -14.95 -51.87
CA ILE A 222 -27.39 -16.36 -51.90
C ILE A 222 -28.57 -16.53 -52.87
N GLN A 223 -29.57 -15.63 -52.83
CA GLN A 223 -30.71 -15.66 -53.74
C GLN A 223 -30.26 -15.43 -55.20
N ALA A 224 -29.36 -14.48 -55.44
CA ALA A 224 -28.80 -14.26 -56.78
C ALA A 224 -28.05 -15.49 -57.29
N ARG A 225 -27.28 -16.17 -56.43
CA ARG A 225 -26.59 -17.41 -56.75
C ARG A 225 -27.58 -18.53 -57.10
N GLU A 226 -28.64 -18.71 -56.36
CA GLU A 226 -29.68 -19.70 -56.65
C GLU A 226 -30.35 -19.44 -58.01
N ILE A 227 -30.71 -18.19 -58.30
CA ILE A 227 -31.30 -17.77 -59.56
C ILE A 227 -30.34 -18.06 -60.70
N LEU A 228 -29.04 -17.74 -60.57
CA LEU A 228 -28.02 -18.02 -61.58
C LEU A 228 -27.81 -19.53 -61.78
N PHE A 229 -27.87 -20.30 -60.70
CA PHE A 229 -27.76 -21.76 -60.77
C PHE A 229 -28.95 -22.38 -61.49
N ASP A 230 -30.18 -21.93 -61.18
CA ASP A 230 -31.41 -22.39 -61.90
C ASP A 230 -31.42 -21.99 -63.35
N LEU A 231 -30.97 -20.80 -63.73
CA LEU A 231 -30.81 -20.36 -65.11
C LEU A 231 -29.77 -21.19 -65.83
N SER A 232 -28.66 -21.57 -65.17
CA SER A 232 -27.64 -22.41 -65.83
C SER A 232 -28.11 -23.83 -66.05
N HIS A 233 -29.00 -24.37 -65.21
CA HIS A 233 -29.59 -25.70 -65.39
C HIS A 233 -30.77 -25.71 -66.35
N SER A 234 -31.55 -24.63 -66.47
CA SER A 234 -32.65 -24.49 -67.38
C SER A 234 -32.22 -24.27 -68.86
N SER A 235 -31.01 -23.72 -69.08
CA SER A 235 -30.44 -23.51 -70.39
C SER A 235 -29.94 -24.80 -71.09
N ILE A 236 -29.97 -25.95 -70.41
CA ILE A 236 -29.52 -27.25 -70.96
C ILE A 236 -30.67 -28.08 -71.54
N ARG A 237 -31.92 -27.59 -71.60
CA ARG A 237 -32.98 -28.21 -72.34
C ARG A 237 -33.33 -27.37 -73.57
N PRO A 238 -32.88 -27.72 -74.76
CA PRO A 238 -33.41 -27.16 -75.97
C PRO A 238 -34.81 -27.75 -76.17
N ASN A 239 -35.85 -26.99 -75.97
CA ASN A 239 -37.19 -27.33 -76.36
C ASN A 239 -37.48 -26.56 -77.63
N PRO A 240 -37.82 -27.22 -78.73
CA PRO A 240 -38.09 -26.52 -79.98
C PRO A 240 -39.50 -25.95 -79.96
N MET A 241 -39.59 -24.67 -80.31
CA MET A 241 -40.77 -23.95 -80.81
C MET A 241 -42.00 -23.83 -79.90
N ASP A 242 -42.14 -22.66 -79.30
CA ASP A 242 -43.37 -21.88 -79.55
C ASP A 242 -43.06 -20.38 -79.39
N THR A 243 -43.03 -19.70 -80.56
CA THR A 243 -42.89 -18.26 -80.68
C THR A 243 -44.27 -17.64 -80.55
N LYS A 244 -44.71 -17.39 -79.31
CA LYS A 244 -45.69 -16.36 -78.95
C LYS A 244 -45.75 -16.26 -77.47
N ASP A 245 -45.39 -15.07 -76.93
CA ASP A 245 -45.48 -14.58 -75.59
C ASP A 245 -44.14 -14.38 -74.88
N GLN A 246 -43.33 -13.50 -75.41
CA GLN A 246 -42.35 -12.78 -74.61
C GLN A 246 -42.56 -11.30 -74.87
N PRO A 247 -43.13 -10.55 -73.88
CA PRO A 247 -42.31 -9.57 -73.21
C PRO A 247 -42.65 -9.28 -71.75
N ALA A 248 -43.41 -10.10 -71.04
CA ALA A 248 -43.91 -9.71 -69.71
C ALA A 248 -42.98 -10.04 -68.47
N ILE A 249 -42.02 -10.97 -68.66
CA ILE A 249 -41.23 -11.45 -67.48
C ILE A 249 -40.01 -10.58 -67.21
N CYS A 250 -39.45 -9.89 -68.16
CA CYS A 250 -38.26 -9.07 -68.00
C CYS A 250 -38.53 -7.75 -67.23
N ILE A 251 -39.73 -7.22 -67.30
CA ILE A 251 -40.10 -5.92 -66.64
C ILE A 251 -40.44 -6.10 -65.18
N LEU A 252 -40.93 -7.25 -64.76
CA LEU A 252 -41.24 -7.51 -63.34
C LEU A 252 -40.01 -7.74 -62.43
N TYR A 253 -38.90 -8.16 -62.99
CA TYR A 253 -37.65 -8.36 -62.24
C TYR A 253 -36.87 -7.05 -61.97
N LEU A 254 -36.97 -6.07 -62.89
CA LEU A 254 -36.29 -4.79 -62.73
C LEU A 254 -36.99 -3.84 -61.75
N GLN A 255 -38.28 -3.98 -61.50
CA GLN A 255 -39.00 -3.16 -60.50
C GLN A 255 -38.80 -3.56 -59.04
N ARG A 256 -38.24 -4.77 -58.79
CA ARG A 256 -38.00 -5.25 -57.42
C ARG A 256 -36.64 -4.86 -56.85
N PHE A 257 -35.77 -4.27 -57.69
CA PHE A 257 -34.45 -3.77 -57.25
C PHE A 257 -34.39 -2.26 -57.05
N SER A 258 -35.54 -1.54 -57.18
CA SER A 258 -35.59 -0.07 -57.07
C SER A 258 -36.42 0.42 -55.88
N SER A 259 -36.57 -0.39 -54.79
CA SER A 259 -37.18 0.03 -53.51
C SER A 259 -36.36 -0.41 -52.32
#